data_6e6fe3ab12c26395a28ad46878c3a41d
#
_entry.id   6e6fe3ab12c26395a28ad46878c3a41d
#
_cell.length_a   1.000
_cell.length_b   1.000
_cell.length_c   1.000
_cell.angle_alpha   90.00
_cell.angle_beta   90.00
_cell.angle_gamma   90.00
#
_symmetry.space_group_name_H-M   'P 1'
#
loop_
_entity.id
_entity.type
_entity.pdbx_description
1 polymer ?
#
loop_
_entity_poly.entity_id
_entity_poly.type
_entity_poly.pdbx_seq_one_letter_code
_entity_poly.pdbx_strand_id
1 'polypeptide(L)'
;MARRTRDQRRIDYLDIGVELLTEGAASRPDPGLAFAHVRIADVAERAGVTKGALYHLWDSQESYWSDLLRFVLDEGRLAGMPAVAGATLELADRTEELPTPVEWANFIFDRFKDDPSFFARVGLFSYLQEGEVRDELDQEFRSSLEEFESMVGTAVEDMGRRPRAGTDIRDFSAAVASLMHGFCLEHRIDPARTPDFTVDGERTSLFAVCVVGMLEAFTEPSLEGAREQVAS
;
A
#
# COMPACT_ATOMS: atom_id res chain seq x y z
N MET A 1 -18.41 -34.09 -8.06
CA MET A 1 -17.85 -32.70 -8.03
C MET A 1 -18.99 -31.74 -8.34
N ALA A 2 -19.27 -30.79 -7.45
CA ALA A 2 -20.28 -29.77 -7.70
C ALA A 2 -19.86 -28.89 -8.89
N ARG A 3 -20.79 -28.59 -9.79
CA ARG A 3 -20.55 -27.73 -10.97
C ARG A 3 -20.37 -26.29 -10.45
N ARG A 4 -19.17 -25.69 -10.61
CA ARG A 4 -18.92 -24.30 -10.24
C ARG A 4 -19.92 -23.37 -10.91
N THR A 5 -20.46 -22.40 -10.18
CA THR A 5 -21.37 -21.38 -10.72
C THR A 5 -20.65 -20.46 -11.71
N ARG A 6 -21.39 -19.65 -12.47
CA ARG A 6 -20.82 -18.65 -13.36
C ARG A 6 -19.98 -17.64 -12.56
N ASP A 7 -20.50 -17.19 -11.43
CA ASP A 7 -19.84 -16.19 -10.58
C ASP A 7 -18.58 -16.77 -9.93
N GLN A 8 -18.61 -18.01 -9.44
CA GLN A 8 -17.42 -18.66 -8.89
C GLN A 8 -16.30 -18.76 -9.93
N ARG A 9 -16.62 -19.09 -11.21
CA ARG A 9 -15.61 -19.14 -12.29
C ARG A 9 -15.07 -17.74 -12.61
N ARG A 10 -15.93 -16.70 -12.55
CA ARG A 10 -15.50 -15.32 -12.76
C ARG A 10 -14.47 -14.91 -11.71
N ILE A 11 -14.73 -15.19 -10.43
CA ILE A 11 -13.80 -14.96 -9.31
C ILE A 11 -12.49 -15.73 -9.54
N ASP A 12 -12.56 -17.04 -9.81
CA ASP A 12 -11.36 -17.88 -10.05
C ASP A 12 -10.45 -17.29 -11.15
N TYR A 13 -11.02 -16.73 -12.24
CA TYR A 13 -10.24 -16.13 -13.33
C TYR A 13 -9.73 -14.72 -12.99
N LEU A 14 -10.43 -13.97 -12.15
CA LEU A 14 -9.94 -12.69 -11.63
C LEU A 14 -8.79 -12.90 -10.64
N ASP A 15 -8.85 -13.93 -9.79
CA ASP A 15 -7.75 -14.34 -8.92
C ASP A 15 -6.47 -14.64 -9.72
N ILE A 16 -6.59 -15.42 -10.82
CA ILE A 16 -5.47 -15.66 -11.73
C ILE A 16 -4.95 -14.35 -12.34
N GLY A 17 -5.84 -13.42 -12.64
CA GLY A 17 -5.46 -12.09 -13.13
C GLY A 17 -4.62 -11.32 -12.11
N VAL A 18 -4.97 -11.38 -10.83
CA VAL A 18 -4.18 -10.78 -9.72
C VAL A 18 -2.81 -11.44 -9.60
N GLU A 19 -2.72 -12.75 -9.70
CA GLU A 19 -1.44 -13.47 -9.69
C GLU A 19 -0.53 -12.99 -10.84
N LEU A 20 -1.06 -12.92 -12.07
CA LEU A 20 -0.31 -12.46 -13.25
C LEU A 20 0.11 -10.99 -13.12
N LEU A 21 -0.74 -10.14 -12.53
CA LEU A 21 -0.44 -8.74 -12.25
C LEU A 21 0.74 -8.62 -11.28
N THR A 22 0.71 -9.38 -10.20
CA THR A 22 1.74 -9.40 -9.16
C THR A 22 3.06 -9.97 -9.70
N GLU A 23 3.02 -11.07 -10.45
CA GLU A 23 4.19 -11.67 -11.11
C GLU A 23 4.81 -10.68 -12.12
N GLY A 24 3.96 -9.98 -12.89
CA GLY A 24 4.38 -8.94 -13.82
C GLY A 24 5.10 -7.79 -13.12
N ALA A 25 4.55 -7.35 -11.99
CA ALA A 25 5.15 -6.31 -11.17
C ALA A 25 6.49 -6.75 -10.54
N ALA A 26 6.63 -8.02 -10.16
CA ALA A 26 7.89 -8.57 -9.65
C ALA A 26 9.00 -8.62 -10.72
N SER A 27 8.62 -8.90 -11.97
CA SER A 27 9.57 -9.22 -13.05
C SER A 27 10.04 -8.01 -13.85
N ARG A 28 9.39 -6.84 -13.72
CA ARG A 28 9.62 -5.67 -14.58
C ARG A 28 9.76 -4.38 -13.77
N PRO A 29 10.74 -3.52 -14.14
CA PRO A 29 10.94 -2.25 -13.45
C PRO A 29 9.91 -1.17 -13.79
N ASP A 30 9.01 -1.40 -14.77
CA ASP A 30 8.04 -0.41 -15.25
C ASP A 30 6.66 -0.63 -14.63
N PRO A 31 6.28 0.12 -13.57
CA PRO A 31 4.98 0.01 -12.92
C PRO A 31 3.83 0.55 -13.78
N GLY A 32 4.10 1.40 -14.78
CA GLY A 32 3.08 2.07 -15.60
C GLY A 32 2.32 1.17 -16.58
N LEU A 33 2.71 -0.10 -16.71
CA LEU A 33 2.10 -1.06 -17.65
C LEU A 33 1.50 -2.29 -16.96
N ALA A 34 1.20 -2.21 -15.67
CA ALA A 34 0.79 -3.35 -14.86
C ALA A 34 -0.36 -4.15 -15.50
N PHE A 35 -1.46 -3.49 -15.89
CA PHE A 35 -2.61 -4.16 -16.52
C PHE A 35 -2.40 -4.56 -17.97
N ALA A 36 -1.60 -3.81 -18.74
CA ALA A 36 -1.35 -4.11 -20.15
C ALA A 36 -0.74 -5.50 -20.38
N HIS A 37 -0.14 -6.07 -19.34
CA HIS A 37 0.47 -7.40 -19.38
C HIS A 37 -0.48 -8.53 -18.99
N VAL A 38 -1.62 -8.23 -18.35
CA VAL A 38 -2.62 -9.25 -17.98
C VAL A 38 -3.61 -9.43 -19.11
N ARG A 39 -3.31 -10.33 -20.02
CA ARG A 39 -4.21 -10.62 -21.17
C ARG A 39 -5.14 -11.78 -20.84
N ILE A 40 -6.38 -11.72 -21.32
CA ILE A 40 -7.35 -12.84 -21.26
C ILE A 40 -6.72 -14.16 -21.76
N ALA A 41 -5.83 -14.08 -22.75
CA ALA A 41 -5.13 -15.23 -23.28
C ALA A 41 -4.26 -15.93 -22.22
N ASP A 42 -3.52 -15.15 -21.45
CA ASP A 42 -2.59 -15.65 -20.45
C ASP A 42 -3.37 -16.22 -19.24
N VAL A 43 -4.48 -15.58 -18.89
CA VAL A 43 -5.43 -16.10 -17.88
C VAL A 43 -6.04 -17.43 -18.31
N ALA A 44 -6.48 -17.54 -19.57
CA ALA A 44 -7.04 -18.79 -20.11
C ALA A 44 -6.00 -19.93 -20.11
N GLU A 45 -4.77 -19.63 -20.50
CA GLU A 45 -3.66 -20.58 -20.47
C GLU A 45 -3.37 -21.06 -19.04
N ARG A 46 -3.25 -20.13 -18.09
CA ARG A 46 -3.01 -20.44 -16.68
C ARG A 46 -4.15 -21.26 -16.06
N ALA A 47 -5.41 -20.96 -16.44
CA ALA A 47 -6.60 -21.68 -16.00
C ALA A 47 -6.79 -23.05 -16.67
N GLY A 48 -6.02 -23.37 -17.70
CA GLY A 48 -6.18 -24.60 -18.48
C GLY A 48 -7.47 -24.65 -19.29
N VAL A 49 -7.97 -23.50 -19.77
CA VAL A 49 -9.22 -23.39 -20.56
C VAL A 49 -8.98 -22.67 -21.87
N THR A 50 -9.99 -22.69 -22.76
CA THR A 50 -9.91 -21.95 -24.03
C THR A 50 -10.19 -20.46 -23.79
N LYS A 51 -9.61 -19.57 -24.64
CA LYS A 51 -9.96 -18.14 -24.66
C LYS A 51 -11.47 -17.90 -24.79
N GLY A 52 -12.17 -18.72 -25.58
CA GLY A 52 -13.62 -18.65 -25.75
C GLY A 52 -14.39 -18.85 -24.44
N ALA A 53 -13.85 -19.63 -23.49
CA ALA A 53 -14.48 -19.80 -22.18
C ALA A 53 -14.50 -18.50 -21.37
N LEU A 54 -13.45 -17.67 -21.47
CA LEU A 54 -13.39 -16.36 -20.83
C LEU A 54 -14.25 -15.33 -21.59
N TYR A 55 -14.26 -15.35 -22.93
CA TYR A 55 -15.11 -14.47 -23.72
C TYR A 55 -16.62 -14.72 -23.55
N HIS A 56 -17.02 -15.84 -22.93
CA HIS A 56 -18.39 -16.03 -22.44
C HIS A 56 -18.71 -15.26 -21.14
N LEU A 57 -17.69 -14.77 -20.46
CA LEU A 57 -17.84 -13.99 -19.22
C LEU A 57 -17.59 -12.51 -19.46
N TRP A 58 -16.67 -12.16 -20.34
CA TRP A 58 -16.26 -10.80 -20.70
C TRP A 58 -16.27 -10.64 -22.22
N ASP A 59 -16.95 -9.59 -22.69
CA ASP A 59 -17.12 -9.35 -24.13
C ASP A 59 -15.81 -8.87 -24.79
N SER A 60 -14.89 -8.32 -24.01
CA SER A 60 -13.60 -7.81 -24.50
C SER A 60 -12.50 -7.88 -23.45
N GLN A 61 -11.26 -7.61 -23.87
CA GLN A 61 -10.11 -7.46 -22.99
C GLN A 61 -10.32 -6.29 -22.02
N GLU A 62 -10.89 -5.18 -22.47
CA GLU A 62 -11.16 -3.98 -21.70
C GLU A 62 -12.21 -4.27 -20.62
N SER A 63 -13.26 -5.02 -20.93
CA SER A 63 -14.28 -5.40 -19.94
C SER A 63 -13.71 -6.34 -18.86
N TYR A 64 -12.76 -7.21 -19.23
CA TYR A 64 -12.01 -8.01 -18.26
C TYR A 64 -11.13 -7.13 -17.36
N TRP A 65 -10.40 -6.16 -17.93
CA TRP A 65 -9.57 -5.25 -17.14
C TRP A 65 -10.39 -4.39 -16.18
N SER A 66 -11.54 -3.88 -16.62
CA SER A 66 -12.44 -3.12 -15.73
C SER A 66 -12.89 -3.94 -14.53
N ASP A 67 -13.24 -5.22 -14.77
CA ASP A 67 -13.62 -6.12 -13.71
C ASP A 67 -12.44 -6.50 -12.79
N LEU A 68 -11.27 -6.75 -13.37
CA LEU A 68 -10.07 -7.07 -12.60
C LEU A 68 -9.70 -5.90 -11.70
N LEU A 69 -9.80 -4.68 -12.20
CA LEU A 69 -9.53 -3.48 -11.43
C LEU A 69 -10.49 -3.37 -10.23
N ARG A 70 -11.82 -3.49 -10.46
CA ARG A 70 -12.81 -3.48 -9.39
C ARG A 70 -12.54 -4.57 -8.36
N PHE A 71 -12.26 -5.78 -8.83
CA PHE A 71 -11.96 -6.92 -7.98
C PHE A 71 -10.72 -6.71 -7.10
N VAL A 72 -9.70 -6.04 -7.63
CA VAL A 72 -8.49 -5.67 -6.88
C VAL A 72 -8.77 -4.63 -5.82
N LEU A 73 -9.61 -3.65 -6.14
CA LEU A 73 -9.96 -2.54 -5.24
C LEU A 73 -10.93 -2.99 -4.14
N ASP A 74 -12.03 -3.66 -4.51
CA ASP A 74 -13.11 -4.04 -3.59
C ASP A 74 -12.64 -4.99 -2.48
N GLU A 75 -11.70 -5.88 -2.78
CA GLU A 75 -11.24 -6.90 -1.83
C GLU A 75 -9.87 -6.62 -1.21
N GLY A 76 -9.28 -5.43 -1.45
CA GLY A 76 -7.97 -5.07 -0.89
C GLY A 76 -6.85 -6.07 -1.24
N ARG A 77 -6.93 -6.70 -2.41
CA ARG A 77 -6.07 -7.82 -2.81
C ARG A 77 -4.64 -7.42 -3.14
N LEU A 78 -4.37 -6.15 -3.27
CA LEU A 78 -3.02 -5.63 -3.42
C LEU A 78 -2.63 -4.83 -2.17
N ALA A 79 -1.34 -4.89 -1.82
CA ALA A 79 -0.81 -4.18 -0.67
C ALA A 79 -1.05 -2.67 -0.79
N GLY A 80 -1.77 -2.10 0.16
CA GLY A 80 -2.10 -0.69 0.26
C GLY A 80 -2.16 -0.24 1.71
N MET A 81 -2.86 0.85 2.03
CA MET A 81 -2.99 1.33 3.41
C MET A 81 -3.58 0.29 4.38
N PRO A 82 -4.58 -0.54 4.01
CA PRO A 82 -5.03 -1.63 4.88
C PRO A 82 -3.92 -2.63 5.21
N ALA A 83 -3.01 -2.93 4.26
CA ALA A 83 -1.87 -3.79 4.51
C ALA A 83 -0.83 -3.12 5.43
N VAL A 84 -0.65 -1.80 5.34
CA VAL A 84 0.19 -1.03 6.28
C VAL A 84 -0.42 -1.05 7.68
N ALA A 85 -1.73 -0.85 7.81
CA ALA A 85 -2.43 -0.95 9.09
C ALA A 85 -2.29 -2.35 9.70
N GLY A 86 -2.49 -3.41 8.91
CA GLY A 86 -2.29 -4.80 9.35
C GLY A 86 -0.86 -5.08 9.80
N ALA A 87 0.14 -4.61 9.06
CA ALA A 87 1.55 -4.75 9.44
C ALA A 87 1.89 -3.96 10.72
N THR A 88 1.27 -2.81 10.93
CA THR A 88 1.43 -2.02 12.16
C THR A 88 0.89 -2.77 13.38
N LEU A 89 -0.29 -3.38 13.27
CA LEU A 89 -0.85 -4.22 14.32
C LEU A 89 0.02 -5.46 14.59
N GLU A 90 0.54 -6.09 13.54
CA GLU A 90 1.48 -7.21 13.65
C GLU A 90 2.76 -6.81 14.43
N LEU A 91 3.28 -5.61 14.18
CA LEU A 91 4.43 -5.10 14.91
C LEU A 91 4.08 -4.84 16.38
N ALA A 92 2.95 -4.20 16.66
CA ALA A 92 2.49 -3.93 18.02
C ALA A 92 2.28 -5.21 18.86
N ASP A 93 1.76 -6.28 18.23
CA ASP A 93 1.59 -7.57 18.90
C ASP A 93 2.92 -8.28 19.25
N ARG A 94 4.02 -7.91 18.59
CA ARG A 94 5.35 -8.49 18.83
C ARG A 94 6.15 -7.76 19.90
N THR A 95 5.74 -6.56 20.24
CA THR A 95 6.43 -5.69 21.21
C THR A 95 5.62 -5.61 22.51
N GLU A 96 6.30 -5.64 23.66
CA GLU A 96 5.63 -5.42 24.96
C GLU A 96 5.24 -3.94 25.13
N GLU A 97 5.91 -3.05 24.43
CA GLU A 97 5.67 -1.60 24.39
C GLU A 97 5.31 -1.15 22.97
N LEU A 98 4.71 0.02 22.85
CA LEU A 98 4.44 0.61 21.53
C LEU A 98 5.76 0.82 20.77
N PRO A 99 5.83 0.41 19.49
CA PRO A 99 7.04 0.61 18.70
C PRO A 99 7.35 2.10 18.56
N THR A 100 8.62 2.44 18.63
CA THR A 100 9.08 3.80 18.34
C THR A 100 8.80 4.16 16.87
N PRO A 101 8.73 5.46 16.52
CA PRO A 101 8.56 5.88 15.13
C PRO A 101 9.66 5.34 14.20
N VAL A 102 10.89 5.17 14.69
CA VAL A 102 12.01 4.57 13.91
C VAL A 102 11.77 3.10 13.67
N GLU A 103 11.42 2.34 14.70
CA GLU A 103 11.13 0.90 14.58
C GLU A 103 9.96 0.65 13.64
N TRP A 104 8.87 1.41 13.81
CA TRP A 104 7.71 1.33 12.92
C TRP A 104 8.08 1.63 11.47
N ALA A 105 8.78 2.73 11.22
CA ALA A 105 9.13 3.12 9.86
C ALA A 105 10.09 2.12 9.19
N ASN A 106 11.10 1.61 9.92
CA ASN A 106 11.98 0.56 9.42
C ASN A 106 11.21 -0.71 9.07
N PHE A 107 10.33 -1.15 9.96
CA PHE A 107 9.54 -2.36 9.76
C PHE A 107 8.61 -2.24 8.54
N ILE A 108 7.89 -1.13 8.42
CA ILE A 108 6.98 -0.89 7.29
C ILE A 108 7.76 -0.77 5.98
N PHE A 109 8.87 -0.04 5.95
CA PHE A 109 9.69 0.06 4.74
C PHE A 109 10.24 -1.29 4.31
N ASP A 110 10.83 -2.07 5.23
CA ASP A 110 11.34 -3.41 4.94
C ASP A 110 10.26 -4.37 4.45
N ARG A 111 9.02 -4.20 4.92
CA ARG A 111 7.88 -5.04 4.54
C ARG A 111 7.40 -4.79 3.12
N PHE A 112 7.49 -3.54 2.62
CA PHE A 112 6.88 -3.14 1.35
C PHE A 112 7.87 -2.79 0.24
N LYS A 113 9.13 -2.46 0.54
CA LYS A 113 10.12 -2.03 -0.46
C LYS A 113 10.35 -3.02 -1.61
N ASP A 114 10.11 -4.32 -1.37
CA ASP A 114 10.28 -5.40 -2.35
C ASP A 114 8.96 -6.14 -2.63
N ASP A 115 7.82 -5.67 -2.09
CA ASP A 115 6.52 -6.35 -2.24
C ASP A 115 5.96 -6.15 -3.66
N PRO A 116 5.83 -7.23 -4.46
CA PRO A 116 5.28 -7.13 -5.81
C PRO A 116 3.84 -6.63 -5.85
N SER A 117 3.02 -6.92 -4.82
CA SER A 117 1.63 -6.49 -4.78
C SER A 117 1.52 -4.98 -4.53
N PHE A 118 2.44 -4.41 -3.74
CA PHE A 118 2.57 -2.96 -3.58
C PHE A 118 2.89 -2.28 -4.91
N PHE A 119 3.85 -2.82 -5.68
CA PHE A 119 4.19 -2.27 -7.00
C PHE A 119 3.08 -2.45 -8.02
N ALA A 120 2.36 -3.57 -7.99
CA ALA A 120 1.17 -3.77 -8.82
C ALA A 120 0.12 -2.69 -8.54
N ARG A 121 -0.12 -2.34 -7.26
CA ARG A 121 -1.01 -1.25 -6.86
C ARG A 121 -0.53 0.12 -7.34
N VAL A 122 0.76 0.43 -7.19
CA VAL A 122 1.34 1.70 -7.71
C VAL A 122 1.12 1.82 -9.21
N GLY A 123 1.19 0.72 -9.96
CA GLY A 123 0.89 0.68 -11.40
C GLY A 123 -0.54 1.11 -11.73
N LEU A 124 -1.50 1.00 -10.81
CA LEU A 124 -2.89 1.47 -11.02
C LEU A 124 -2.97 2.98 -11.20
N PHE A 125 -2.03 3.76 -10.65
CA PHE A 125 -2.03 5.21 -10.78
C PHE A 125 -1.96 5.70 -12.23
N SER A 126 -1.40 4.89 -13.15
CA SER A 126 -1.39 5.22 -14.57
C SER A 126 -2.76 5.23 -15.22
N TYR A 127 -3.76 4.60 -14.59
CA TYR A 127 -5.15 4.55 -15.04
C TYR A 127 -6.03 5.65 -14.46
N LEU A 128 -5.51 6.52 -13.59
CA LEU A 128 -6.25 7.63 -12.96
C LEU A 128 -6.78 8.69 -13.94
N GLN A 129 -6.43 8.62 -15.22
CA GLN A 129 -6.87 9.58 -16.23
C GLN A 129 -8.18 9.19 -16.95
N GLU A 130 -8.71 8.00 -16.68
CA GLU A 130 -9.88 7.46 -17.39
C GLU A 130 -11.12 7.39 -16.46
N GLY A 131 -12.10 8.30 -16.70
CA GLY A 131 -13.51 8.28 -16.31
C GLY A 131 -13.88 7.57 -15.00
N GLU A 132 -14.77 6.58 -15.07
CA GLU A 132 -15.33 5.85 -13.92
C GLU A 132 -14.26 5.17 -13.05
N VAL A 133 -13.19 4.67 -13.64
CA VAL A 133 -12.06 4.04 -12.94
C VAL A 133 -11.36 5.03 -12.02
N ARG A 134 -11.25 6.29 -12.42
CA ARG A 134 -10.67 7.35 -11.59
C ARG A 134 -11.49 7.55 -10.32
N ASP A 135 -12.80 7.60 -10.43
CA ASP A 135 -13.67 7.88 -9.29
C ASP A 135 -13.67 6.73 -8.29
N GLU A 136 -13.64 5.48 -8.77
CA GLU A 136 -13.51 4.28 -7.93
C GLU A 136 -12.16 4.25 -7.19
N LEU A 137 -11.05 4.54 -7.89
CA LEU A 137 -9.71 4.63 -7.30
C LEU A 137 -9.62 5.77 -6.27
N ASP A 138 -10.16 6.95 -6.58
CA ASP A 138 -10.14 8.10 -5.69
C ASP A 138 -10.95 7.83 -4.40
N GLN A 139 -12.08 7.12 -4.52
CA GLN A 139 -12.87 6.72 -3.38
C GLN A 139 -12.13 5.71 -2.49
N GLU A 140 -11.52 4.68 -3.09
CA GLU A 140 -10.73 3.67 -2.36
C GLU A 140 -9.53 4.32 -1.67
N PHE A 141 -8.82 5.22 -2.35
CA PHE A 141 -7.71 5.96 -1.75
C PHE A 141 -8.13 6.81 -0.56
N ARG A 142 -9.26 7.51 -0.67
CA ARG A 142 -9.79 8.30 0.46
C ARG A 142 -10.13 7.42 1.65
N SER A 143 -10.87 6.34 1.42
CA SER A 143 -11.25 5.40 2.48
C SER A 143 -10.03 4.80 3.17
N SER A 144 -9.06 4.33 2.40
CA SER A 144 -7.81 3.78 2.92
C SER A 144 -6.98 4.81 3.70
N LEU A 145 -6.98 6.07 3.24
CA LEU A 145 -6.28 7.15 3.94
C LEU A 145 -6.98 7.52 5.25
N GLU A 146 -8.31 7.52 5.30
CA GLU A 146 -9.08 7.78 6.53
C GLU A 146 -8.79 6.73 7.62
N GLU A 147 -8.71 5.45 7.26
CA GLU A 147 -8.33 4.39 8.18
C GLU A 147 -6.89 4.58 8.71
N PHE A 148 -5.96 4.90 7.83
CA PHE A 148 -4.56 5.18 8.19
C PHE A 148 -4.44 6.42 9.05
N GLU A 149 -5.17 7.50 8.75
CA GLU A 149 -5.25 8.73 9.54
C GLU A 149 -5.72 8.45 10.96
N SER A 150 -6.77 7.64 11.14
CA SER A 150 -7.26 7.26 12.46
C SER A 150 -6.20 6.53 13.29
N MET A 151 -5.48 5.59 12.69
CA MET A 151 -4.40 4.84 13.35
C MET A 151 -3.23 5.77 13.74
N VAL A 152 -2.81 6.63 12.80
CA VAL A 152 -1.71 7.59 13.02
C VAL A 152 -2.08 8.61 14.11
N GLY A 153 -3.34 9.07 14.11
CA GLY A 153 -3.85 10.01 15.13
C GLY A 153 -3.71 9.42 16.53
N THR A 154 -4.17 8.19 16.73
CA THR A 154 -4.02 7.46 18.00
C THR A 154 -2.55 7.33 18.39
N ALA A 155 -1.69 6.91 17.48
CA ALA A 155 -0.25 6.75 17.77
C ALA A 155 0.42 8.08 18.15
N VAL A 156 0.06 9.19 17.52
CA VAL A 156 0.58 10.52 17.84
C VAL A 156 0.11 10.96 19.25
N GLU A 157 -1.15 10.70 19.61
CA GLU A 157 -1.68 10.98 20.94
C GLU A 157 -1.00 10.12 22.02
N ASP A 158 -0.81 8.83 21.77
CA ASP A 158 -0.13 7.90 22.69
C ASP A 158 1.34 8.29 22.94
N MET A 159 1.99 8.93 21.95
CA MET A 159 3.33 9.53 22.11
C MET A 159 3.31 10.87 22.89
N GLY A 160 2.17 11.29 23.42
CA GLY A 160 2.03 12.59 24.10
C GLY A 160 2.21 13.79 23.17
N ARG A 161 1.90 13.63 21.88
CA ARG A 161 2.03 14.68 20.86
C ARG A 161 0.67 15.11 20.33
N ARG A 162 0.64 16.23 19.63
CA ARG A 162 -0.54 16.76 18.93
C ARG A 162 -0.11 17.48 17.65
N PRO A 163 -1.01 17.65 16.66
CA PRO A 163 -0.70 18.46 15.49
C PRO A 163 -0.29 19.89 15.86
N ARG A 164 0.67 20.44 15.13
CA ARG A 164 1.02 21.87 15.25
C ARG A 164 -0.09 22.75 14.72
N ALA A 165 -0.12 24.01 15.17
CA ALA A 165 -1.03 25.00 14.63
C ALA A 165 -0.85 25.15 13.10
N GLY A 166 -1.92 24.93 12.35
CA GLY A 166 -1.93 25.02 10.88
C GLY A 166 -1.60 23.73 10.14
N THR A 167 -1.40 22.62 10.87
CA THR A 167 -1.31 21.25 10.30
C THR A 167 -2.37 20.35 10.94
N ASP A 168 -2.65 19.22 10.32
CA ASP A 168 -3.50 18.18 10.89
C ASP A 168 -2.89 16.77 10.67
N ILE A 169 -3.51 15.75 11.27
CA ILE A 169 -3.08 14.35 11.15
C ILE A 169 -3.27 13.86 9.72
N ARG A 170 -4.25 14.35 9.02
CA ARG A 170 -4.53 14.00 7.63
C ARG A 170 -3.37 14.42 6.71
N ASP A 171 -2.88 15.66 6.88
CA ASP A 171 -1.74 16.18 6.12
C ASP A 171 -0.48 15.34 6.38
N PHE A 172 -0.22 15.00 7.64
CA PHE A 172 0.89 14.14 8.01
C PHE A 172 0.75 12.74 7.43
N SER A 173 -0.41 12.11 7.55
CA SER A 173 -0.70 10.77 7.01
C SER A 173 -0.54 10.73 5.48
N ALA A 174 -1.07 11.71 4.77
CA ALA A 174 -0.93 11.84 3.33
C ALA A 174 0.54 12.00 2.90
N ALA A 175 1.29 12.79 3.65
CA ALA A 175 2.71 13.00 3.39
C ALA A 175 3.53 11.72 3.64
N VAL A 176 3.27 10.96 4.72
CA VAL A 176 3.92 9.68 5.00
C VAL A 176 3.58 8.64 3.92
N ALA A 177 2.31 8.55 3.51
CA ALA A 177 1.88 7.66 2.43
C ALA A 177 2.60 7.97 1.10
N SER A 178 2.70 9.26 0.75
CA SER A 178 3.40 9.71 -0.45
C SER A 178 4.90 9.41 -0.39
N LEU A 179 5.50 9.63 0.78
CA LEU A 179 6.91 9.31 1.04
C LEU A 179 7.18 7.82 0.84
N MET A 180 6.32 6.95 1.39
CA MET A 180 6.43 5.50 1.25
C MET A 180 6.43 5.07 -0.22
N HIS A 181 5.48 5.58 -1.02
CA HIS A 181 5.43 5.30 -2.44
C HIS A 181 6.72 5.70 -3.15
N GLY A 182 7.21 6.91 -2.89
CA GLY A 182 8.46 7.41 -3.48
C GLY A 182 9.66 6.56 -3.09
N PHE A 183 9.83 6.24 -1.81
CA PHE A 183 10.95 5.45 -1.32
C PHE A 183 10.97 4.02 -1.86
N CYS A 184 9.81 3.34 -1.92
CA CYS A 184 9.72 2.01 -2.51
C CYS A 184 10.08 2.02 -4.00
N LEU A 185 9.64 3.04 -4.76
CA LEU A 185 10.01 3.18 -6.16
C LEU A 185 11.51 3.44 -6.34
N GLU A 186 12.10 4.36 -5.56
CA GLU A 186 13.54 4.65 -5.61
C GLU A 186 14.37 3.42 -5.23
N HIS A 187 13.95 2.67 -4.20
CA HIS A 187 14.61 1.42 -3.80
C HIS A 187 14.62 0.39 -4.92
N ARG A 188 13.49 0.26 -5.62
CA ARG A 188 13.35 -0.67 -6.75
C ARG A 188 14.21 -0.29 -7.95
N ILE A 189 14.41 1.01 -8.20
CA ILE A 189 15.28 1.49 -9.28
C ILE A 189 16.74 1.22 -8.93
N ASP A 190 17.15 1.58 -7.71
CA ASP A 190 18.49 1.39 -7.20
C ASP A 190 18.47 1.39 -5.66
N PRO A 191 18.68 0.24 -5.01
CA PRO A 191 18.70 0.15 -3.55
C PRO A 191 19.69 1.12 -2.86
N ALA A 192 20.74 1.55 -3.56
CA ALA A 192 21.71 2.51 -3.01
C ALA A 192 21.11 3.91 -2.80
N ARG A 193 19.97 4.22 -3.41
CA ARG A 193 19.24 5.49 -3.22
C ARG A 193 18.47 5.57 -1.91
N THR A 194 18.26 4.44 -1.26
CA THR A 194 17.55 4.34 0.01
C THR A 194 18.46 3.69 1.06
N PRO A 195 19.60 4.32 1.43
CA PRO A 195 20.59 3.74 2.31
C PRO A 195 20.05 3.59 3.73
N ASP A 196 20.66 2.65 4.46
CA ASP A 196 20.55 2.56 5.91
C ASP A 196 21.69 3.34 6.57
N PHE A 197 21.40 3.86 7.75
CA PHE A 197 22.35 4.53 8.65
C PHE A 197 22.45 3.78 9.97
N THR A 198 23.46 4.12 10.76
CA THR A 198 23.53 3.74 12.18
C THR A 198 23.38 5.01 12.99
N VAL A 199 22.31 5.10 13.76
CA VAL A 199 22.03 6.20 14.68
C VAL A 199 21.96 5.61 16.09
N ASP A 200 22.79 6.11 17.01
CA ASP A 200 22.88 5.62 18.40
C ASP A 200 23.11 4.10 18.52
N GLY A 201 23.77 3.50 17.52
CA GLY A 201 24.07 2.07 17.46
C GLY A 201 22.99 1.20 16.82
N GLU A 202 21.86 1.79 16.43
CA GLU A 202 20.74 1.11 15.78
C GLU A 202 20.65 1.40 14.28
N ARG A 203 20.20 0.39 13.52
CA ARG A 203 19.91 0.55 12.10
C ARG A 203 18.73 1.48 11.90
N THR A 204 18.90 2.49 11.07
CA THR A 204 17.85 3.47 10.72
C THR A 204 17.83 3.67 9.22
N SER A 205 16.75 3.31 8.54
CA SER A 205 16.61 3.56 7.10
C SER A 205 16.45 5.06 6.81
N LEU A 206 16.83 5.49 5.59
CA LEU A 206 16.58 6.88 5.17
C LEU A 206 15.08 7.22 5.23
N PHE A 207 14.20 6.25 4.94
CA PHE A 207 12.77 6.41 5.10
C PHE A 207 12.40 6.74 6.57
N ALA A 208 12.95 6.00 7.53
CA ALA A 208 12.69 6.24 8.96
C ALA A 208 13.19 7.63 9.41
N VAL A 209 14.37 8.05 8.95
CA VAL A 209 14.88 9.42 9.22
C VAL A 209 13.89 10.47 8.72
N CYS A 210 13.35 10.30 7.50
CA CYS A 210 12.38 11.22 6.94
C CYS A 210 11.05 11.22 7.69
N VAL A 211 10.53 10.03 8.07
CA VAL A 211 9.27 9.91 8.85
C VAL A 211 9.40 10.62 10.19
N VAL A 212 10.51 10.41 10.92
CA VAL A 212 10.77 11.10 12.20
C VAL A 212 10.88 12.61 12.01
N GLY A 213 11.61 13.06 10.97
CA GLY A 213 11.69 14.49 10.64
C GLY A 213 10.33 15.10 10.33
N MET A 214 9.46 14.37 9.63
CA MET A 214 8.10 14.82 9.36
C MET A 214 7.24 14.82 10.62
N LEU A 215 7.34 13.80 11.49
CA LEU A 215 6.64 13.78 12.77
C LEU A 215 6.98 15.05 13.58
N GLU A 216 8.26 15.42 13.68
CA GLU A 216 8.69 16.64 14.37
C GLU A 216 8.19 17.93 13.68
N ALA A 217 8.10 17.95 12.36
CA ALA A 217 7.62 19.11 11.61
C ALA A 217 6.11 19.32 11.74
N PHE A 218 5.32 18.24 11.75
CA PHE A 218 3.86 18.28 11.75
C PHE A 218 3.25 18.28 13.15
N THR A 219 4.00 17.83 14.16
CA THR A 219 3.48 17.67 15.52
C THR A 219 4.35 18.38 16.56
N GLU A 220 3.79 18.61 17.73
CA GLU A 220 4.47 19.17 18.90
C GLU A 220 4.03 18.44 20.18
N PRO A 221 4.81 18.45 21.26
CA PRO A 221 4.40 17.87 22.54
C PRO A 221 3.04 18.42 22.98
N SER A 222 2.16 17.54 23.47
CA SER A 222 0.93 17.97 24.13
C SER A 222 1.25 18.64 25.46
N LEU A 223 0.30 19.39 26.05
CA LEU A 223 0.51 20.05 27.35
C LEU A 223 0.76 19.05 28.49
N GLU A 224 0.25 17.82 28.36
CA GLU A 224 0.49 16.72 29.30
C GLU A 224 1.85 16.07 29.05
N GLY A 225 2.21 15.75 27.82
CA GLY A 225 3.51 15.19 27.44
C GLY A 225 4.68 16.15 27.75
N ALA A 226 4.47 17.46 27.63
CA ALA A 226 5.47 18.45 28.01
C ALA A 226 5.76 18.49 29.54
N ARG A 227 4.79 18.10 30.37
CA ARG A 227 4.97 18.02 31.83
C ARG A 227 5.75 16.79 32.27
N GLU A 228 5.56 15.67 31.59
CA GLU A 228 6.27 14.41 31.85
C GLU A 228 7.74 14.48 31.45
N GLN A 229 8.06 15.15 30.32
CA GLN A 229 9.45 15.37 29.88
C GLN A 229 10.26 16.31 30.80
N VAL A 230 9.61 17.19 31.54
CA VAL A 230 10.29 18.09 32.53
C VAL A 230 10.46 17.39 33.88
N ALA A 231 9.72 16.30 34.14
CA ALA A 231 9.74 15.57 35.40
C ALA A 231 10.68 14.34 35.38
N SER A 232 11.22 13.94 34.22
CA SER A 232 12.19 12.86 34.02
C SER A 232 13.60 13.42 33.82
#